data_8c03516e03d5424d6999364f057c0bda
#
_entry.id   8c03516e03d5424d6999364f057c0bda
#
_cell.length_a   1.000
_cell.length_b   1.000
_cell.length_c   1.000
_cell.angle_alpha   90.00
_cell.angle_beta   90.00
_cell.angle_gamma   90.00
#
_symmetry.space_group_name_H-M   'P 1'
#
loop_
_entity.id
_entity.type
_entity.pdbx_description
1 polymer ?
#
loop_
_entity_poly.entity_id
_entity_poly.type
_entity_poly.pdbx_seq_one_letter_code
_entity_poly.pdbx_strand_id
1 'polypeptide(L)'
;MNNGKERRGLMKFVPPNFLPLTVLVVESEEFLSELRDLLPAAKIALLKREPSPEVKNFCAECRADLIDELPTAPKIFDLIVAPHVLTVGENFYARLLAFNHLLKYSGALLTEFFNVRFVGVLERLRRGKFFNNERRLWAKADVVKLLDDAIYKEIHFLPGARENSIRSEELGIGNWIEFGFENYNEDLATKTWLVRACKCTAEVAALKELFTPEVRAELSRLLHRIEYDLDAEENFLRLMNLCDREGIFDEYLNDFINQVVVHASAKKFLQGRAKIFGRTLDFDG
;
A
#
# COMPACT_ATOMS: atom_id res chain seq x y z
N MET A 1 17.80 -25.77 -1.00
CA MET A 1 18.87 -24.95 -1.59
C MET A 1 18.20 -23.99 -2.57
N ASN A 2 17.94 -22.79 -2.14
CA ASN A 2 17.28 -21.76 -2.97
C ASN A 2 18.36 -21.12 -3.85
N ASN A 3 18.44 -21.55 -5.12
CA ASN A 3 19.23 -20.84 -6.11
C ASN A 3 18.70 -19.40 -6.18
N GLY A 4 19.52 -18.44 -5.73
CA GLY A 4 19.17 -17.03 -5.72
C GLY A 4 19.01 -16.47 -7.13
N LYS A 5 17.87 -16.78 -7.77
CA LYS A 5 17.41 -16.04 -8.94
C LYS A 5 17.20 -14.60 -8.50
N GLU A 6 18.01 -13.69 -9.02
CA GLU A 6 17.87 -12.26 -8.71
C GLU A 6 16.46 -11.81 -9.09
N ARG A 7 15.71 -11.35 -8.10
CA ARG A 7 14.31 -10.90 -8.28
C ARG A 7 14.30 -9.67 -9.18
N ARG A 8 13.43 -9.66 -10.16
CA ARG A 8 13.35 -8.59 -11.15
C ARG A 8 12.12 -7.70 -10.90
N GLY A 9 12.26 -6.44 -11.22
CA GLY A 9 11.14 -5.49 -11.19
C GLY A 9 10.44 -5.45 -9.83
N LEU A 10 9.11 -5.42 -9.86
CA LEU A 10 8.23 -5.30 -8.69
C LEU A 10 8.36 -6.47 -7.69
N MET A 11 8.82 -7.63 -8.14
CA MET A 11 9.00 -8.79 -7.26
C MET A 11 10.11 -8.60 -6.22
N LYS A 12 10.94 -7.56 -6.35
CA LYS A 12 11.90 -7.15 -5.31
C LYS A 12 11.21 -6.79 -3.99
N PHE A 13 9.98 -6.32 -4.04
CA PHE A 13 9.18 -5.99 -2.84
C PHE A 13 8.48 -7.20 -2.21
N VAL A 14 8.45 -8.36 -2.88
CA VAL A 14 7.72 -9.54 -2.42
C VAL A 14 8.69 -10.52 -1.76
N PRO A 15 8.75 -10.59 -0.42
CA PRO A 15 9.53 -11.63 0.25
C PRO A 15 8.88 -13.01 0.03
N PRO A 16 9.67 -14.10 0.00
CA PRO A 16 9.10 -15.45 0.03
C PRO A 16 8.22 -15.62 1.26
N ASN A 17 7.02 -16.13 1.03
CA ASN A 17 6.06 -16.32 2.11
C ASN A 17 5.22 -17.58 1.84
N PHE A 18 5.02 -18.40 2.85
CA PHE A 18 4.22 -19.63 2.79
C PHE A 18 2.81 -19.44 3.36
N LEU A 19 2.46 -18.24 3.82
CA LEU A 19 1.11 -17.94 4.29
C LEU A 19 0.12 -17.88 3.11
N PRO A 20 -1.17 -18.22 3.33
CA PRO A 20 -2.19 -18.20 2.30
C PRO A 20 -2.65 -16.77 1.99
N LEU A 21 -1.76 -15.96 1.42
CA LEU A 21 -2.05 -14.59 1.00
C LEU A 21 -3.04 -14.56 -0.17
N THR A 22 -3.79 -13.46 -0.30
CA THR A 22 -4.65 -13.18 -1.45
C THR A 22 -4.03 -12.09 -2.31
N VAL A 23 -3.75 -12.41 -3.57
CA VAL A 23 -3.02 -11.53 -4.50
C VAL A 23 -3.90 -11.23 -5.72
N LEU A 24 -3.99 -9.97 -6.10
CA LEU A 24 -4.56 -9.53 -7.36
C LEU A 24 -3.44 -9.08 -8.31
N VAL A 25 -3.41 -9.61 -9.51
CA VAL A 25 -2.56 -9.14 -10.61
C VAL A 25 -3.45 -8.46 -11.64
N VAL A 26 -3.05 -7.26 -12.09
CA VAL A 26 -3.86 -6.44 -13.01
C VAL A 26 -3.18 -6.35 -14.37
N GLU A 27 -3.78 -6.94 -15.40
CA GLU A 27 -3.37 -6.89 -16.81
C GLU A 27 -1.92 -7.33 -17.11
N SER A 28 -1.29 -8.12 -16.22
CA SER A 28 0.16 -8.39 -16.24
C SER A 28 0.46 -9.84 -15.87
N GLU A 29 0.06 -10.77 -16.75
CA GLU A 29 0.22 -12.22 -16.57
C GLU A 29 1.67 -12.67 -16.39
N GLU A 30 2.64 -11.89 -16.87
CA GLU A 30 4.07 -12.18 -16.77
C GLU A 30 4.58 -12.34 -15.33
N PHE A 31 3.85 -11.78 -14.34
CA PHE A 31 4.20 -11.92 -12.93
C PHE A 31 3.68 -13.21 -12.27
N LEU A 32 2.74 -13.93 -12.90
CA LEU A 32 2.08 -15.07 -12.26
C LEU A 32 3.03 -16.20 -11.86
N SER A 33 3.98 -16.55 -12.74
CA SER A 33 4.94 -17.64 -12.47
C SER A 33 5.86 -17.27 -11.30
N GLU A 34 6.44 -16.06 -11.30
CA GLU A 34 7.34 -15.62 -10.23
C GLU A 34 6.59 -15.45 -8.90
N LEU A 35 5.35 -14.94 -8.93
CA LEU A 35 4.48 -14.87 -7.75
C LEU A 35 4.17 -16.25 -7.19
N ARG A 36 3.89 -17.24 -8.04
CA ARG A 36 3.63 -18.61 -7.59
C ARG A 36 4.86 -19.24 -6.93
N ASP A 37 6.06 -18.96 -7.46
CA ASP A 37 7.34 -19.40 -6.88
C ASP A 37 7.59 -18.76 -5.50
N LEU A 38 7.30 -17.46 -5.36
CA LEU A 38 7.53 -16.71 -4.12
C LEU A 38 6.44 -16.98 -3.06
N LEU A 39 5.21 -17.19 -3.50
CA LEU A 39 4.01 -17.29 -2.66
C LEU A 39 3.24 -18.58 -3.00
N PRO A 40 3.77 -19.77 -2.71
CA PRO A 40 3.20 -21.05 -3.19
C PRO A 40 1.80 -21.34 -2.65
N ALA A 41 1.46 -20.85 -1.45
CA ALA A 41 0.16 -21.02 -0.82
C ALA A 41 -0.85 -19.89 -1.14
N ALA A 42 -0.44 -18.86 -1.88
CA ALA A 42 -1.29 -17.70 -2.16
C ALA A 42 -2.46 -18.06 -3.09
N LYS A 43 -3.60 -17.40 -2.86
CA LYS A 43 -4.70 -17.33 -3.82
C LYS A 43 -4.42 -16.17 -4.77
N ILE A 44 -4.14 -16.44 -6.03
CA ILE A 44 -3.80 -15.44 -7.03
C ILE A 44 -4.97 -15.29 -7.99
N ALA A 45 -5.42 -14.06 -8.20
CA ALA A 45 -6.38 -13.69 -9.23
C ALA A 45 -5.71 -12.80 -10.27
N LEU A 46 -5.97 -13.03 -11.55
CA LEU A 46 -5.59 -12.16 -12.66
C LEU A 46 -6.83 -11.41 -13.15
N LEU A 47 -6.82 -10.09 -13.05
CA LEU A 47 -7.80 -9.23 -13.70
C LEU A 47 -7.35 -8.98 -15.14
N LYS A 48 -8.14 -9.48 -16.10
CA LYS A 48 -7.91 -9.24 -17.53
C LYS A 48 -9.22 -9.34 -18.30
N ARG A 49 -9.61 -8.24 -18.97
CA ARG A 49 -10.93 -8.12 -19.60
C ARG A 49 -11.15 -9.08 -20.76
N GLU A 50 -10.19 -9.25 -21.64
CA GLU A 50 -10.31 -10.09 -22.83
C GLU A 50 -9.09 -11.02 -22.93
N PRO A 51 -9.03 -12.07 -22.10
CA PRO A 51 -7.88 -12.96 -22.07
C PRO A 51 -7.84 -13.87 -23.30
N SER A 52 -6.67 -13.93 -23.94
CA SER A 52 -6.43 -14.88 -25.02
C SER A 52 -6.45 -16.32 -24.51
N PRO A 53 -6.62 -17.34 -25.39
CA PRO A 53 -6.52 -18.74 -24.99
C PRO A 53 -5.20 -19.08 -24.30
N GLU A 54 -4.09 -18.50 -24.75
CA GLU A 54 -2.76 -18.69 -24.15
C GLU A 54 -2.72 -18.17 -22.71
N VAL A 55 -3.32 -17.01 -22.45
CA VAL A 55 -3.41 -16.44 -21.09
C VAL A 55 -4.27 -17.33 -20.18
N LYS A 56 -5.39 -17.87 -20.69
CA LYS A 56 -6.24 -18.81 -19.92
C LYS A 56 -5.47 -20.07 -19.53
N ASN A 57 -4.72 -20.64 -20.46
CA ASN A 57 -3.89 -21.82 -20.20
C ASN A 57 -2.78 -21.48 -19.17
N PHE A 58 -2.13 -20.34 -19.32
CA PHE A 58 -1.07 -19.89 -18.39
C PHE A 58 -1.60 -19.63 -16.97
N CYS A 59 -2.80 -19.05 -16.84
CA CYS A 59 -3.48 -18.92 -15.54
C CYS A 59 -3.72 -20.28 -14.89
N ALA A 60 -4.19 -21.28 -15.66
CA ALA A 60 -4.40 -22.61 -15.15
C ALA A 60 -3.09 -23.28 -14.68
N GLU A 61 -2.00 -23.15 -15.44
CA GLU A 61 -0.66 -23.62 -15.08
C GLU A 61 -0.16 -22.99 -13.78
N CYS A 62 -0.36 -21.66 -13.63
CA CYS A 62 0.03 -20.90 -12.44
C CYS A 62 -0.98 -21.04 -11.29
N ARG A 63 -2.08 -21.77 -11.46
CA ARG A 63 -3.19 -21.89 -10.48
C ARG A 63 -3.73 -20.51 -10.06
N ALA A 64 -3.94 -19.64 -11.04
CA ALA A 64 -4.51 -18.31 -10.83
C ALA A 64 -5.95 -18.26 -11.33
N ASP A 65 -6.83 -17.63 -10.56
CA ASP A 65 -8.21 -17.38 -10.94
C ASP A 65 -8.26 -16.22 -11.94
N LEU A 66 -8.99 -16.39 -13.04
CA LEU A 66 -9.17 -15.33 -14.02
C LEU A 66 -10.46 -14.59 -13.73
N ILE A 67 -10.37 -13.25 -13.61
CA ILE A 67 -11.52 -12.37 -13.39
C ILE A 67 -11.54 -11.26 -14.45
N ASP A 68 -12.71 -10.82 -14.85
CA ASP A 68 -12.93 -9.77 -15.87
C ASP A 68 -13.31 -8.42 -15.25
N GLU A 69 -13.80 -8.43 -14.00
CA GLU A 69 -14.18 -7.23 -13.26
C GLU A 69 -13.56 -7.22 -11.86
N LEU A 70 -13.37 -6.01 -11.31
CA LEU A 70 -12.93 -5.85 -9.94
C LEU A 70 -14.01 -6.32 -8.95
N PRO A 71 -13.63 -7.08 -7.91
CA PRO A 71 -14.56 -7.44 -6.85
C PRO A 71 -15.13 -6.20 -6.14
N THR A 72 -16.37 -6.28 -5.73
CA THR A 72 -17.04 -5.19 -4.96
C THR A 72 -16.77 -5.26 -3.46
N ALA A 73 -16.40 -6.45 -2.95
CA ALA A 73 -16.12 -6.64 -1.52
C ALA A 73 -14.82 -5.90 -1.10
N PRO A 74 -14.84 -5.15 0.00
CA PRO A 74 -13.65 -4.43 0.48
C PRO A 74 -12.67 -5.37 1.20
N LYS A 75 -11.41 -4.96 1.27
CA LYS A 75 -10.37 -5.54 2.15
C LYS A 75 -10.13 -7.04 1.94
N ILE A 76 -10.05 -7.48 0.70
CA ILE A 76 -9.87 -8.90 0.36
C ILE A 76 -8.43 -9.25 -0.04
N PHE A 77 -7.64 -8.29 -0.53
CA PHE A 77 -6.29 -8.54 -1.03
C PHE A 77 -5.20 -8.10 -0.05
N ASP A 78 -4.21 -8.98 0.12
CA ASP A 78 -2.96 -8.67 0.82
C ASP A 78 -1.99 -7.94 -0.10
N LEU A 79 -2.07 -8.20 -1.41
CA LEU A 79 -1.19 -7.62 -2.40
C LEU A 79 -1.95 -7.36 -3.70
N ILE A 80 -1.74 -6.18 -4.29
CA ILE A 80 -2.20 -5.85 -5.64
C ILE A 80 -0.96 -5.52 -6.48
N VAL A 81 -0.75 -6.25 -7.57
CA VAL A 81 0.32 -6.01 -8.54
C VAL A 81 -0.30 -5.38 -9.78
N ALA A 82 -0.10 -4.07 -9.95
CA ALA A 82 -0.67 -3.29 -11.05
C ALA A 82 0.41 -2.38 -11.68
N PRO A 83 1.36 -2.95 -12.45
CA PRO A 83 2.54 -2.22 -12.94
C PRO A 83 2.14 -1.01 -13.80
N HIS A 84 1.07 -1.14 -14.57
CA HIS A 84 0.70 -0.12 -15.56
C HIS A 84 -0.34 0.89 -15.07
N VAL A 85 -0.75 0.86 -13.78
CA VAL A 85 -1.79 1.77 -13.27
C VAL A 85 -1.41 3.24 -13.37
N LEU A 86 -0.12 3.57 -13.31
CA LEU A 86 0.41 4.94 -13.43
C LEU A 86 0.90 5.29 -14.85
N THR A 87 0.94 4.32 -15.77
CA THR A 87 1.56 4.51 -17.08
C THR A 87 0.57 4.54 -18.24
N VAL A 88 -0.58 3.86 -18.11
CA VAL A 88 -1.56 3.69 -19.17
C VAL A 88 -2.96 4.11 -18.71
N GLY A 89 -3.68 4.80 -19.59
CA GLY A 89 -5.08 5.21 -19.42
C GLY A 89 -5.26 6.54 -18.70
N GLU A 90 -6.50 6.84 -18.40
CA GLU A 90 -6.96 8.04 -17.72
C GLU A 90 -7.49 7.69 -16.31
N ASN A 91 -7.78 8.71 -15.51
CA ASN A 91 -8.40 8.55 -14.19
C ASN A 91 -7.60 7.68 -13.20
N PHE A 92 -6.30 7.96 -13.09
CA PHE A 92 -5.38 7.28 -12.16
C PHE A 92 -5.88 7.29 -10.72
N TYR A 93 -6.39 8.45 -10.26
CA TYR A 93 -6.90 8.61 -8.89
C TYR A 93 -8.02 7.62 -8.56
N ALA A 94 -9.04 7.52 -9.42
CA ALA A 94 -10.16 6.60 -9.16
C ALA A 94 -9.73 5.14 -9.12
N ARG A 95 -8.78 4.74 -10.00
CA ARG A 95 -8.22 3.38 -9.99
C ARG A 95 -7.42 3.10 -8.74
N LEU A 96 -6.57 4.03 -8.31
CA LEU A 96 -5.79 3.90 -7.08
C LEU A 96 -6.69 3.83 -5.85
N LEU A 97 -7.75 4.64 -5.80
CA LEU A 97 -8.73 4.62 -4.73
C LEU A 97 -9.51 3.28 -4.70
N ALA A 98 -9.90 2.75 -5.87
CA ALA A 98 -10.55 1.44 -5.96
C ALA A 98 -9.62 0.33 -5.44
N PHE A 99 -8.35 0.34 -5.80
CA PHE A 99 -7.37 -0.63 -5.29
C PHE A 99 -7.16 -0.48 -3.77
N ASN A 100 -7.08 0.76 -3.26
CA ASN A 100 -7.00 0.99 -1.82
C ASN A 100 -8.21 0.40 -1.08
N HIS A 101 -9.43 0.54 -1.64
CA HIS A 101 -10.64 -0.06 -1.06
C HIS A 101 -10.55 -1.59 -0.96
N LEU A 102 -9.99 -2.25 -1.98
CA LEU A 102 -9.83 -3.69 -2.05
C LEU A 102 -8.70 -4.25 -1.16
N LEU A 103 -7.70 -3.43 -0.83
CA LEU A 103 -6.59 -3.84 0.03
C LEU A 103 -7.03 -4.01 1.48
N LYS A 104 -6.54 -5.06 2.14
CA LYS A 104 -6.56 -5.20 3.59
C LYS A 104 -5.77 -4.06 4.25
N TYR A 105 -5.85 -3.91 5.57
CA TYR A 105 -5.10 -2.85 6.26
C TYR A 105 -3.59 -3.03 6.14
N SER A 106 -3.08 -4.26 6.24
CA SER A 106 -1.67 -4.63 5.99
C SER A 106 -1.31 -4.71 4.50
N GLY A 107 -2.30 -4.55 3.62
CA GLY A 107 -2.13 -4.75 2.20
C GLY A 107 -1.33 -3.65 1.51
N ALA A 108 -0.68 -4.03 0.39
CA ALA A 108 0.15 -3.13 -0.41
C ALA A 108 -0.19 -3.21 -1.90
N LEU A 109 -0.09 -2.07 -2.57
CA LEU A 109 -0.06 -1.93 -4.01
C LEU A 109 1.38 -1.93 -4.50
N LEU A 110 1.70 -2.73 -5.52
CA LEU A 110 2.94 -2.68 -6.27
C LEU A 110 2.68 -2.11 -7.65
N THR A 111 3.40 -1.06 -8.00
CA THR A 111 3.30 -0.40 -9.31
C THR A 111 4.65 0.16 -9.74
N GLU A 112 4.71 0.70 -10.96
CA GLU A 112 5.89 1.39 -11.47
C GLU A 112 5.52 2.61 -12.30
N PHE A 113 6.49 3.51 -12.48
CA PHE A 113 6.32 4.66 -13.35
C PHE A 113 7.63 5.07 -14.04
N PHE A 114 7.48 5.77 -15.17
CA PHE A 114 8.61 6.35 -15.89
C PHE A 114 8.98 7.70 -15.31
N ASN A 115 10.26 7.86 -14.98
CA ASN A 115 10.82 9.04 -14.34
C ASN A 115 11.03 10.18 -15.34
N VAL A 116 10.34 11.29 -15.14
CA VAL A 116 10.51 12.50 -15.96
C VAL A 116 11.90 13.12 -15.80
N ARG A 117 12.54 12.92 -14.65
CA ARG A 117 13.89 13.44 -14.35
C ARG A 117 15.02 12.56 -14.90
N PHE A 118 14.71 11.42 -15.50
CA PHE A 118 15.73 10.58 -16.11
C PHE A 118 16.53 11.37 -17.16
N VAL A 119 17.86 11.34 -17.07
CA VAL A 119 18.76 12.12 -17.93
C VAL A 119 18.49 11.91 -19.42
N GLY A 120 18.11 10.70 -19.83
CA GLY A 120 17.74 10.43 -21.22
C GLY A 120 16.46 11.15 -21.67
N VAL A 121 15.54 11.46 -20.74
CA VAL A 121 14.35 12.30 -20.98
C VAL A 121 14.79 13.76 -21.14
N LEU A 122 15.55 14.27 -20.18
CA LEU A 122 16.03 15.65 -20.16
C LEU A 122 16.84 15.98 -21.41
N GLU A 123 17.72 15.08 -21.82
CA GLU A 123 18.56 15.25 -23.01
C GLU A 123 17.75 15.30 -24.32
N ARG A 124 16.67 14.52 -24.40
CA ARG A 124 15.74 14.61 -25.56
C ARG A 124 15.01 15.96 -25.60
N LEU A 125 14.54 16.43 -24.43
CA LEU A 125 13.90 17.74 -24.31
C LEU A 125 14.87 18.86 -24.68
N ARG A 126 16.12 18.81 -24.22
CA ARG A 126 17.17 19.76 -24.56
C ARG A 126 17.41 19.85 -26.06
N ARG A 127 17.28 18.72 -26.77
CA ARG A 127 17.40 18.65 -28.24
C ARG A 127 16.10 19.03 -28.99
N GLY A 128 15.10 19.55 -28.30
CA GLY A 128 13.80 19.91 -28.88
C GLY A 128 12.96 18.71 -29.35
N LYS A 129 13.29 17.48 -28.91
CA LYS A 129 12.54 16.29 -29.26
C LYS A 129 11.45 16.04 -28.22
N PHE A 130 10.22 16.17 -28.62
CA PHE A 130 9.08 15.83 -27.78
C PHE A 130 8.82 14.32 -27.79
N PHE A 131 8.31 13.79 -26.68
CA PHE A 131 7.95 12.37 -26.57
C PHE A 131 6.60 12.14 -27.26
N ASN A 132 6.61 11.36 -28.28
CA ASN A 132 5.40 10.83 -28.87
C ASN A 132 5.14 9.41 -28.35
N ASN A 133 5.21 9.24 -27.02
CA ASN A 133 4.97 7.95 -26.39
C ASN A 133 3.68 8.03 -25.60
N GLU A 134 2.83 7.03 -25.75
CA GLU A 134 1.59 6.82 -25.01
C GLU A 134 1.77 6.67 -23.50
N ARG A 135 3.02 6.63 -23.01
CA ARG A 135 3.38 6.44 -21.62
C ARG A 135 3.56 7.76 -20.89
N ARG A 136 2.83 7.92 -19.81
CA ARG A 136 2.94 9.09 -18.96
C ARG A 136 4.25 9.09 -18.16
N LEU A 137 4.87 10.26 -18.05
CA LEU A 137 6.06 10.51 -17.24
C LEU A 137 5.65 11.18 -15.93
N TRP A 138 6.30 10.82 -14.82
CA TRP A 138 6.00 11.35 -13.50
C TRP A 138 7.28 11.77 -12.78
N ALA A 139 7.19 12.82 -11.95
CA ALA A 139 8.15 13.03 -10.87
C ALA A 139 7.74 12.21 -9.63
N LYS A 140 8.69 11.82 -8.79
CA LYS A 140 8.38 11.12 -7.52
C LYS A 140 7.40 11.90 -6.66
N ALA A 141 7.58 13.23 -6.54
CA ALA A 141 6.71 14.09 -5.73
C ALA A 141 5.25 14.02 -6.20
N ASP A 142 5.01 13.99 -7.52
CA ASP A 142 3.66 13.89 -8.08
C ASP A 142 3.03 12.53 -7.76
N VAL A 143 3.84 11.44 -7.81
CA VAL A 143 3.36 10.09 -7.46
C VAL A 143 3.06 10.00 -5.98
N VAL A 144 3.91 10.55 -5.10
CA VAL A 144 3.66 10.61 -3.65
C VAL A 144 2.35 11.35 -3.37
N LYS A 145 2.15 12.52 -3.96
CA LYS A 145 0.91 13.29 -3.78
C LYS A 145 -0.31 12.52 -4.26
N LEU A 146 -0.24 11.92 -5.45
CA LEU A 146 -1.35 11.13 -6.01
C LEU A 146 -1.71 9.92 -5.13
N LEU A 147 -0.72 9.24 -4.57
CA LEU A 147 -0.91 8.09 -3.68
C LEU A 147 -1.45 8.53 -2.31
N ASP A 148 -0.96 9.65 -1.76
CA ASP A 148 -1.50 10.20 -0.49
C ASP A 148 -2.95 10.66 -0.66
N ASP A 149 -3.27 11.36 -1.75
CA ASP A 149 -4.65 11.73 -2.11
C ASP A 149 -5.54 10.48 -2.24
N ALA A 150 -5.01 9.35 -2.73
CA ALA A 150 -5.69 8.05 -2.80
C ALA A 150 -5.58 7.22 -1.50
N ILE A 151 -5.22 7.87 -0.38
CA ILE A 151 -5.23 7.33 1.00
C ILE A 151 -4.22 6.19 1.22
N TYR A 152 -3.08 6.19 0.51
CA TYR A 152 -1.94 5.36 0.87
C TYR A 152 -1.05 6.10 1.87
N LYS A 153 -0.48 5.40 2.87
CA LYS A 153 0.22 6.03 4.01
C LYS A 153 1.72 5.78 4.05
N GLU A 154 2.18 4.66 3.56
CA GLU A 154 3.60 4.32 3.54
C GLU A 154 4.01 3.99 2.10
N ILE A 155 4.93 4.78 1.54
CA ILE A 155 5.31 4.69 0.14
C ILE A 155 6.82 4.47 0.04
N HIS A 156 7.20 3.33 -0.55
CA HIS A 156 8.61 2.96 -0.77
C HIS A 156 8.93 2.96 -2.25
N PHE A 157 10.12 3.47 -2.58
CA PHE A 157 10.64 3.48 -3.94
C PHE A 157 11.90 2.63 -4.04
N LEU A 158 11.98 1.81 -5.07
CA LEU A 158 13.22 1.16 -5.49
C LEU A 158 13.51 1.51 -6.95
N PRO A 159 14.79 1.65 -7.34
CA PRO A 159 15.13 1.80 -8.75
C PRO A 159 14.80 0.51 -9.50
N GLY A 160 14.07 0.68 -10.60
CA GLY A 160 13.77 -0.39 -11.54
C GLY A 160 14.88 -0.50 -12.60
N ALA A 161 14.65 0.09 -13.78
CA ALA A 161 15.66 0.18 -14.81
C ALA A 161 16.58 1.38 -14.57
N ARG A 162 17.88 1.14 -14.56
CA ARG A 162 18.92 2.16 -14.49
C ARG A 162 19.75 2.15 -15.76
N GLU A 163 20.30 3.30 -16.12
CA GLU A 163 21.37 3.38 -17.10
C GLU A 163 22.67 2.95 -16.42
N ASN A 164 23.49 2.14 -17.09
CA ASN A 164 24.78 1.72 -16.56
C ASN A 164 25.71 2.94 -16.31
N SER A 165 26.57 2.87 -15.30
CA SER A 165 27.46 3.98 -14.89
C SER A 165 28.28 4.58 -16.04
N ILE A 166 28.81 3.76 -16.92
CA ILE A 166 29.57 4.20 -18.10
C ILE A 166 28.71 5.05 -19.04
N ARG A 167 27.45 4.63 -19.25
CA ARG A 167 26.53 5.37 -20.11
C ARG A 167 25.95 6.61 -19.45
N SER A 168 25.90 6.65 -18.12
CA SER A 168 25.50 7.84 -17.37
C SER A 168 26.56 8.94 -17.42
N GLU A 169 27.85 8.60 -17.48
CA GLU A 169 28.94 9.56 -17.73
C GLU A 169 28.85 10.12 -19.16
N GLU A 170 28.63 9.26 -20.16
CA GLU A 170 28.42 9.66 -21.56
C GLU A 170 27.17 10.54 -21.72
N LEU A 171 26.13 10.34 -20.92
CA LEU A 171 24.92 11.15 -20.89
C LEU A 171 25.10 12.49 -20.18
N GLY A 172 26.26 12.75 -19.57
CA GLY A 172 26.61 14.04 -18.98
C GLY A 172 25.81 14.38 -17.73
N ILE A 173 25.53 13.40 -16.84
CA ILE A 173 24.84 13.64 -15.56
C ILE A 173 25.52 14.77 -14.78
N GLY A 174 26.87 14.86 -14.80
CA GLY A 174 27.62 15.93 -14.17
C GLY A 174 27.18 17.32 -14.62
N ASN A 175 26.94 17.50 -15.92
CA ASN A 175 26.46 18.78 -16.47
C ASN A 175 25.09 19.17 -15.91
N TRP A 176 24.19 18.20 -15.73
CA TRP A 176 22.87 18.47 -15.15
C TRP A 176 22.94 18.86 -13.68
N ILE A 177 23.88 18.26 -12.92
CA ILE A 177 24.15 18.65 -11.52
C ILE A 177 24.71 20.06 -11.47
N GLU A 178 25.63 20.44 -12.36
CA GLU A 178 26.17 21.79 -12.48
C GLU A 178 25.08 22.81 -12.82
N PHE A 179 24.05 22.43 -13.57
CA PHE A 179 22.86 23.25 -13.84
C PHE A 179 21.86 23.30 -12.68
N GLY A 180 22.19 22.72 -11.52
CA GLY A 180 21.36 22.77 -10.32
C GLY A 180 20.34 21.62 -10.20
N PHE A 181 20.46 20.55 -11.00
CA PHE A 181 19.61 19.38 -10.81
C PHE A 181 20.16 18.54 -9.64
N GLU A 182 19.31 18.30 -8.68
CA GLU A 182 19.61 17.36 -7.60
C GLU A 182 19.53 15.91 -8.11
N ASN A 183 20.42 15.05 -7.62
CA ASN A 183 20.48 13.63 -8.00
C ASN A 183 20.30 12.70 -6.78
N TYR A 184 19.29 12.96 -5.96
CA TYR A 184 18.98 12.13 -4.81
C TYR A 184 18.64 10.69 -5.23
N ASN A 185 19.31 9.72 -4.58
CA ASN A 185 19.11 8.29 -4.86
C ASN A 185 19.33 7.92 -6.34
N GLU A 186 20.24 8.60 -7.04
CA GLU A 186 20.52 8.41 -8.47
C GLU A 186 19.29 8.64 -9.36
N ASP A 187 18.50 9.63 -9.04
CA ASP A 187 17.25 9.95 -9.73
C ASP A 187 17.49 10.24 -11.23
N LEU A 188 18.57 10.95 -11.57
CA LEU A 188 18.92 11.24 -12.95
C LEU A 188 19.34 9.97 -13.76
N ALA A 189 19.89 8.96 -13.11
CA ALA A 189 20.27 7.69 -13.75
C ALA A 189 19.12 6.67 -13.81
N THR A 190 18.04 6.89 -13.05
CA THR A 190 16.93 5.95 -12.90
C THR A 190 15.83 6.23 -13.92
N LYS A 191 15.63 5.29 -14.84
CA LYS A 191 14.62 5.38 -15.90
C LYS A 191 13.20 5.08 -15.41
N THR A 192 13.08 4.04 -14.57
CA THR A 192 11.80 3.63 -13.98
C THR A 192 11.93 3.49 -12.48
N TRP A 193 10.92 3.91 -11.76
CA TRP A 193 10.79 3.70 -10.32
C TRP A 193 9.76 2.63 -10.03
N LEU A 194 10.13 1.65 -9.21
CA LEU A 194 9.25 0.68 -8.62
C LEU A 194 8.68 1.25 -7.33
N VAL A 195 7.39 1.06 -7.11
CA VAL A 195 6.66 1.62 -5.98
C VAL A 195 5.94 0.53 -5.22
N ARG A 196 6.11 0.52 -3.89
CA ARG A 196 5.26 -0.19 -2.95
C ARG A 196 4.52 0.83 -2.11
N ALA A 197 3.20 0.85 -2.22
CA ALA A 197 2.34 1.75 -1.48
C ALA A 197 1.42 0.96 -0.54
N CYS A 198 1.57 1.16 0.78
CA CYS A 198 0.80 0.47 1.80
C CYS A 198 -0.42 1.29 2.21
N LYS A 199 -1.53 0.61 2.48
CA LYS A 199 -2.77 1.23 2.93
C LYS A 199 -2.63 1.89 4.31
N CYS A 200 -1.91 1.24 5.22
CA CYS A 200 -1.59 1.74 6.55
C CYS A 200 -0.10 1.51 6.83
N THR A 201 0.44 2.18 7.86
CA THR A 201 1.73 1.77 8.44
C THR A 201 1.61 0.37 9.04
N ALA A 202 2.72 -0.35 9.16
CA ALA A 202 2.72 -1.70 9.70
C ALA A 202 2.12 -1.78 11.12
N GLU A 203 2.42 -0.80 11.97
CA GLU A 203 1.91 -0.69 13.34
C GLU A 203 0.39 -0.52 13.35
N VAL A 204 -0.13 0.45 12.57
CA VAL A 204 -1.58 0.70 12.49
C VAL A 204 -2.31 -0.49 11.88
N ALA A 205 -1.71 -1.18 10.89
CA ALA A 205 -2.30 -2.37 10.30
C ALA A 205 -2.42 -3.50 11.31
N ALA A 206 -1.35 -3.78 12.09
CA ALA A 206 -1.35 -4.79 13.13
C ALA A 206 -2.45 -4.53 14.16
N LEU A 207 -2.59 -3.29 14.63
CA LEU A 207 -3.65 -2.89 15.55
C LEU A 207 -5.07 -3.09 14.98
N LYS A 208 -5.26 -2.76 13.69
CA LYS A 208 -6.57 -2.90 13.04
C LYS A 208 -6.97 -4.35 12.71
N GLU A 209 -6.03 -5.27 12.68
CA GLU A 209 -6.28 -6.68 12.34
C GLU A 209 -6.42 -7.58 13.58
N LEU A 210 -6.08 -7.09 14.79
CA LEU A 210 -6.16 -7.85 16.03
C LEU A 210 -7.58 -8.30 16.40
N PHE A 211 -8.59 -7.46 16.12
CA PHE A 211 -9.98 -7.75 16.46
C PHE A 211 -10.88 -7.64 15.23
N THR A 212 -12.05 -8.33 15.28
CA THR A 212 -13.00 -8.32 14.17
C THR A 212 -13.56 -6.92 13.89
N PRO A 213 -14.01 -6.64 12.66
CA PRO A 213 -14.65 -5.36 12.33
C PRO A 213 -15.84 -5.01 13.24
N GLU A 214 -16.60 -6.03 13.67
CA GLU A 214 -17.78 -5.87 14.54
C GLU A 214 -17.35 -5.40 15.93
N VAL A 215 -16.33 -6.04 16.52
CA VAL A 215 -15.75 -5.64 17.83
C VAL A 215 -15.23 -4.21 17.78
N ARG A 216 -14.52 -3.85 16.72
CA ARG A 216 -13.99 -2.48 16.55
C ARG A 216 -15.09 -1.44 16.36
N ALA A 217 -16.14 -1.79 15.62
CA ALA A 217 -17.30 -0.91 15.45
C ALA A 217 -18.04 -0.69 16.79
N GLU A 218 -18.18 -1.74 17.60
CA GLU A 218 -18.78 -1.65 18.93
C GLU A 218 -17.91 -0.80 19.88
N LEU A 219 -16.59 -1.01 19.89
CA LEU A 219 -15.65 -0.16 20.62
C LEU A 219 -15.81 1.32 20.25
N SER A 220 -15.78 1.63 18.96
CA SER A 220 -15.92 2.99 18.46
C SER A 220 -17.24 3.61 18.87
N ARG A 221 -18.33 2.85 18.76
CA ARG A 221 -19.67 3.30 19.14
C ARG A 221 -19.76 3.63 20.63
N LEU A 222 -19.23 2.77 21.51
CA LEU A 222 -19.21 3.01 22.96
C LEU A 222 -18.38 4.22 23.32
N LEU A 223 -17.18 4.35 22.72
CA LEU A 223 -16.27 5.48 22.94
C LEU A 223 -16.91 6.81 22.53
N HIS A 224 -17.54 6.89 21.36
CA HIS A 224 -18.23 8.12 20.93
C HIS A 224 -19.43 8.46 21.85
N ARG A 225 -20.19 7.48 22.34
CA ARG A 225 -21.24 7.75 23.32
C ARG A 225 -20.69 8.33 24.62
N ILE A 226 -19.54 7.81 25.10
CA ILE A 226 -18.85 8.36 26.26
C ILE A 226 -18.34 9.77 25.95
N GLU A 227 -17.74 9.97 24.79
CA GLU A 227 -17.17 11.26 24.36
C GLU A 227 -18.20 12.40 24.34
N TYR A 228 -19.44 12.09 23.93
CA TYR A 228 -20.55 13.06 23.87
C TYR A 228 -21.48 13.00 25.08
N ASP A 229 -21.03 12.39 26.19
CA ASP A 229 -21.75 12.28 27.47
C ASP A 229 -23.17 11.64 27.34
N LEU A 230 -23.30 10.71 26.41
CA LEU A 230 -24.54 9.94 26.22
C LEU A 230 -24.50 8.70 27.11
N ASP A 231 -25.10 8.78 28.32
CA ASP A 231 -25.08 7.71 29.33
C ASP A 231 -23.66 7.20 29.60
N ALA A 232 -22.68 8.14 29.80
CA ALA A 232 -21.26 7.85 29.81
C ALA A 232 -20.85 6.74 30.78
N GLU A 233 -21.41 6.71 31.99
CA GLU A 233 -21.13 5.69 33.00
C GLU A 233 -21.62 4.28 32.57
N GLU A 234 -22.83 4.18 32.03
CA GLU A 234 -23.37 2.92 31.54
C GLU A 234 -22.58 2.39 30.33
N ASN A 235 -22.25 3.28 29.39
CA ASN A 235 -21.46 2.90 28.22
C ASN A 235 -20.01 2.58 28.60
N PHE A 236 -19.44 3.17 29.65
CA PHE A 236 -18.17 2.77 30.18
C PHE A 236 -18.19 1.33 30.76
N LEU A 237 -19.21 0.97 31.51
CA LEU A 237 -19.37 -0.41 32.01
C LEU A 237 -19.52 -1.41 30.85
N ARG A 238 -20.27 -1.06 29.81
CA ARG A 238 -20.37 -1.88 28.59
C ARG A 238 -19.03 -2.02 27.87
N LEU A 239 -18.24 -0.94 27.82
CA LEU A 239 -16.88 -0.93 27.25
C LEU A 239 -15.97 -1.90 28.02
N MET A 240 -15.95 -1.86 29.34
CA MET A 240 -15.15 -2.79 30.16
C MET A 240 -15.58 -4.24 29.95
N ASN A 241 -16.89 -4.52 29.96
CA ASN A 241 -17.41 -5.85 29.69
C ASN A 241 -17.03 -6.35 28.28
N LEU A 242 -17.02 -5.48 27.28
CA LEU A 242 -16.58 -5.81 25.92
C LEU A 242 -15.08 -6.16 25.93
N CYS A 243 -14.27 -5.34 26.60
CA CYS A 243 -12.84 -5.58 26.71
C CYS A 243 -12.51 -6.92 27.36
N ASP A 244 -13.21 -7.27 28.44
CA ASP A 244 -13.00 -8.53 29.16
C ASP A 244 -13.46 -9.74 28.34
N ARG A 245 -14.61 -9.63 27.67
CA ARG A 245 -15.16 -10.68 26.82
C ARG A 245 -14.29 -11.00 25.63
N GLU A 246 -13.77 -9.97 24.96
CA GLU A 246 -12.97 -10.10 23.73
C GLU A 246 -11.46 -10.17 23.99
N GLY A 247 -11.03 -10.09 25.26
CA GLY A 247 -9.61 -10.11 25.63
C GLY A 247 -8.84 -8.87 25.14
N ILE A 248 -9.49 -7.69 25.15
CA ILE A 248 -8.86 -6.44 24.71
C ILE A 248 -7.92 -5.96 25.80
N PHE A 249 -6.62 -5.88 25.47
CA PHE A 249 -5.58 -5.44 26.41
C PHE A 249 -5.39 -3.91 26.39
N ASP A 250 -4.75 -3.39 27.42
CA ASP A 250 -4.72 -1.95 27.70
C ASP A 250 -3.97 -1.16 26.62
N GLU A 251 -2.87 -1.67 26.07
CA GLU A 251 -2.12 -1.01 25.01
C GLU A 251 -2.97 -0.82 23.74
N TYR A 252 -3.71 -1.86 23.35
CA TYR A 252 -4.63 -1.76 22.20
C TYR A 252 -5.75 -0.74 22.46
N LEU A 253 -6.34 -0.79 23.67
CA LEU A 253 -7.42 0.14 24.04
C LEU A 253 -6.94 1.58 24.08
N ASN A 254 -5.72 1.85 24.58
CA ASN A 254 -5.08 3.15 24.55
C ASN A 254 -4.94 3.70 23.14
N ASP A 255 -4.35 2.92 22.24
CA ASP A 255 -4.13 3.32 20.85
C ASP A 255 -5.46 3.55 20.13
N PHE A 256 -6.45 2.70 20.41
CA PHE A 256 -7.78 2.84 19.81
C PHE A 256 -8.50 4.10 20.29
N ILE A 257 -8.43 4.41 21.60
CA ILE A 257 -8.99 5.63 22.20
C ILE A 257 -8.31 6.87 21.60
N ASN A 258 -6.97 6.87 21.47
CA ASN A 258 -6.24 7.97 20.87
C ASN A 258 -6.63 8.25 19.41
N GLN A 259 -7.02 7.22 18.67
CA GLN A 259 -7.49 7.36 17.28
C GLN A 259 -8.93 7.84 17.16
N VAL A 260 -9.80 7.48 18.12
CA VAL A 260 -11.26 7.66 18.01
C VAL A 260 -11.76 8.85 18.83
N VAL A 261 -11.21 9.08 20.02
CA VAL A 261 -11.66 10.11 20.96
C VAL A 261 -10.83 11.38 20.81
N VAL A 262 -11.50 12.47 20.48
CA VAL A 262 -10.85 13.78 20.27
C VAL A 262 -10.88 14.64 21.53
N HIS A 263 -11.97 14.57 22.33
CA HIS A 263 -12.17 15.43 23.48
C HIS A 263 -11.31 15.03 24.69
N ALA A 264 -10.45 15.95 25.14
CA ALA A 264 -9.59 15.74 26.31
C ALA A 264 -10.38 15.44 27.62
N SER A 265 -11.59 15.97 27.76
CA SER A 265 -12.48 15.69 28.90
C SER A 265 -12.89 14.22 28.95
N ALA A 266 -13.23 13.63 27.80
CA ALA A 266 -13.59 12.21 27.68
C ALA A 266 -12.39 11.30 27.97
N LYS A 267 -11.19 11.65 27.47
CA LYS A 267 -9.96 10.93 27.79
C LYS A 267 -9.68 10.90 29.30
N LYS A 268 -9.80 12.06 29.98
CA LYS A 268 -9.67 12.15 31.46
C LYS A 268 -10.71 11.31 32.19
N PHE A 269 -11.94 11.32 31.73
CA PHE A 269 -13.02 10.46 32.29
C PHE A 269 -12.63 8.98 32.15
N LEU A 270 -12.29 8.54 30.95
CA LEU A 270 -11.90 7.16 30.67
C LEU A 270 -10.70 6.73 31.52
N GLN A 271 -9.66 7.56 31.63
CA GLN A 271 -8.48 7.27 32.44
C GLN A 271 -8.81 7.16 33.93
N GLY A 272 -9.62 8.08 34.46
CA GLY A 272 -10.04 8.05 35.85
C GLY A 272 -10.87 6.84 36.20
N ARG A 273 -11.80 6.44 35.30
CA ARG A 273 -12.68 5.28 35.53
C ARG A 273 -11.94 3.95 35.32
N ALA A 274 -11.05 3.85 34.33
CA ALA A 274 -10.28 2.61 34.07
C ALA A 274 -9.46 2.16 35.27
N LYS A 275 -8.88 3.09 36.04
CA LYS A 275 -8.14 2.78 37.28
C LYS A 275 -8.99 2.04 38.29
N ILE A 276 -10.30 2.33 38.42
CA ILE A 276 -11.22 1.66 39.34
C ILE A 276 -11.40 0.20 38.91
N PHE A 277 -11.26 -0.12 37.66
CA PHE A 277 -11.38 -1.46 37.07
C PHE A 277 -10.01 -2.18 36.93
N GLY A 278 -8.94 -1.62 37.54
CA GLY A 278 -7.61 -2.20 37.50
C GLY A 278 -6.90 -2.13 36.17
N ARG A 279 -7.37 -1.24 35.25
CA ARG A 279 -6.77 -0.99 33.93
C ARG A 279 -5.94 0.29 33.92
N THR A 280 -4.85 0.26 33.18
CA THR A 280 -3.94 1.41 33.03
C THR A 280 -4.10 2.01 31.65
N LEU A 281 -4.85 3.12 31.58
CA LEU A 281 -4.94 3.91 30.36
C LEU A 281 -4.04 5.15 30.50
N ASP A 282 -3.16 5.33 29.53
CA ASP A 282 -2.21 6.45 29.49
C ASP A 282 -2.35 7.16 28.12
N PHE A 283 -2.77 8.43 28.17
CA PHE A 283 -2.96 9.22 26.96
C PHE A 283 -1.92 10.33 26.97
N ASP A 284 -1.10 10.37 25.93
CA ASP A 284 -0.23 11.53 25.66
C ASP A 284 -1.09 12.78 25.58
N GLY A 285 -0.83 13.73 26.50
CA GLY A 285 -1.60 14.96 26.72
C GLY A 285 -1.41 16.01 25.64
#